data_9c3f2a4962e048dfbb956406ee60741b
#
_entry.id   9c3f2a4962e048dfbb956406ee60741b
#
_cell.length_a   1.000
_cell.length_b   1.000
_cell.length_c   1.000
_cell.angle_alpha   90.00
_cell.angle_beta   90.00
_cell.angle_gamma   90.00
#
_symmetry.space_group_name_H-M   'P 1'
#
loop_
_entity.id
_entity.type
_entity.pdbx_description
1 polymer ?
#
loop_
_entity_poly.entity_id
_entity_poly.type
_entity_poly.pdbx_seq_one_letter_code
_entity_poly.pdbx_strand_id
1 'polypeptide(L)'
;MKRVMRSKLLRLLNQRGYEIPPNYLTRDFSQPYVPSKQVAGAWLGVYHNSEAHWDLYELAERLVDLDYNFQLWRAHHLKTVERIIGYKPGTGGTAGVAYLAKALELKFFPELWTIRTSL
;
A
#
# COMPACT_ATOMS: atom_id res chain seq x y z
N MET A 1 -3.20 11.14 -4.34
CA MET A 1 -2.47 11.20 -3.06
C MET A 1 -1.56 9.99 -2.82
N LYS A 2 -2.06 8.75 -2.91
CA LYS A 2 -1.24 7.54 -2.71
C LYS A 2 -0.06 7.43 -3.68
N ARG A 3 -0.21 7.89 -4.94
CA ARG A 3 0.87 7.88 -5.94
C ARG A 3 2.03 8.80 -5.54
N VAL A 4 1.69 10.00 -5.07
CA VAL A 4 2.67 10.99 -4.63
C VAL A 4 3.40 10.51 -3.37
N MET A 5 2.67 9.97 -2.40
CA MET A 5 3.24 9.43 -1.17
C MET A 5 4.21 8.30 -1.48
N ARG A 6 3.81 7.36 -2.33
CA ARG A 6 4.63 6.21 -2.71
C ARG A 6 5.91 6.65 -3.40
N SER A 7 5.80 7.58 -4.35
CA SER A 7 6.96 8.11 -5.07
C SER A 7 7.95 8.81 -4.13
N LYS A 8 7.45 9.66 -3.23
CA LYS A 8 8.30 10.36 -2.25
C LYS A 8 8.98 9.38 -1.30
N LEU A 9 8.26 8.35 -0.88
CA LEU A 9 8.78 7.33 0.02
C LEU A 9 9.91 6.54 -0.63
N LEU A 10 9.75 6.14 -1.88
CA LEU A 10 10.78 5.41 -2.62
C LEU A 10 12.03 6.27 -2.84
N ARG A 11 11.85 7.56 -3.12
CA ARG A 11 12.96 8.49 -3.23
C ARG A 11 13.70 8.65 -1.91
N LEU A 12 12.99 8.73 -0.81
CA LEU A 12 13.59 8.80 0.53
C LEU A 12 14.44 7.58 0.81
N LEU A 13 13.93 6.39 0.54
CA LEU A 13 14.68 5.15 0.71
C LEU A 13 15.96 5.16 -0.14
N ASN A 14 15.86 5.60 -1.38
CA ASN A 14 17.01 5.68 -2.29
C ASN A 14 18.07 6.66 -1.76
N GLN A 15 17.65 7.81 -1.23
CA GLN A 15 18.55 8.80 -0.65
C GLN A 15 19.25 8.29 0.61
N ARG A 16 18.61 7.37 1.33
CA ARG A 16 19.17 6.77 2.55
C ARG A 16 20.08 5.57 2.26
N GLY A 17 20.38 5.31 0.99
CA GLY A 17 21.33 4.26 0.58
C GLY A 17 20.69 2.91 0.29
N TYR A 18 19.37 2.80 0.32
CA TYR A 18 18.69 1.57 -0.09
C TYR A 18 18.53 1.54 -1.60
N GLU A 19 18.74 0.37 -2.18
CA GLU A 19 18.69 0.20 -3.63
C GLU A 19 17.24 0.09 -4.10
N ILE A 20 16.80 1.09 -4.85
CA ILE A 20 15.45 1.12 -5.44
C ILE A 20 15.60 1.06 -6.96
N PRO A 21 14.84 0.19 -7.66
CA PRO A 21 14.93 0.13 -9.13
C PRO A 21 14.62 1.49 -9.76
N PRO A 22 15.43 1.95 -10.73
CA PRO A 22 15.22 3.27 -11.35
C PRO A 22 13.83 3.48 -11.95
N ASN A 23 13.23 2.43 -12.49
CA ASN A 23 11.88 2.51 -13.06
C ASN A 23 10.80 2.80 -12.01
N TYR A 24 11.06 2.53 -10.73
CA TYR A 24 10.14 2.89 -9.63
C TYR A 24 10.29 4.34 -9.20
N LEU A 25 11.43 4.97 -9.50
CA LEU A 25 11.65 6.39 -9.22
C LEU A 25 11.06 7.28 -10.31
N THR A 26 10.97 6.79 -11.53
CA THR A 26 10.50 7.53 -12.71
C THR A 26 9.32 6.84 -13.42
N ARG A 27 8.55 6.05 -12.68
CA ARG A 27 7.49 5.23 -13.27
C ARG A 27 6.35 6.09 -13.85
N ASP A 28 5.67 5.51 -14.83
CA ASP A 28 4.43 6.04 -15.37
C ASP A 28 3.27 5.74 -14.42
N PHE A 29 2.69 6.77 -13.83
CA PHE A 29 1.59 6.64 -12.89
C PHE A 29 0.25 6.25 -13.53
N SER A 30 0.16 6.21 -14.86
CA SER A 30 -1.01 5.70 -15.55
C SER A 30 -1.11 4.18 -15.46
N GLN A 31 0.00 3.50 -15.16
CA GLN A 31 0.05 2.06 -15.00
C GLN A 31 -0.15 1.65 -13.54
N PRO A 32 -0.79 0.48 -13.29
CA PRO A 32 -0.94 -0.03 -11.92
C PRO A 32 0.43 -0.24 -11.26
N TYR A 33 0.47 -0.01 -9.96
CA TYR A 33 1.67 -0.28 -9.18
C TYR A 33 1.87 -1.79 -9.03
N VAL A 34 3.05 -2.26 -9.40
CA VAL A 34 3.44 -3.67 -9.24
C VAL A 34 4.43 -3.75 -8.08
N PRO A 35 4.13 -4.54 -7.03
CA PRO A 35 5.06 -4.70 -5.91
C PRO A 35 6.43 -5.21 -6.36
N SER A 36 7.48 -4.68 -5.75
CA SER A 36 8.87 -5.00 -6.09
C SER A 36 9.56 -5.75 -4.96
N LYS A 37 10.26 -6.82 -5.29
CA LYS A 37 11.07 -7.55 -4.32
C LYS A 37 12.24 -6.70 -3.81
N GLN A 38 12.79 -5.81 -4.65
CA GLN A 38 13.87 -4.91 -4.25
C GLN A 38 13.38 -3.86 -3.25
N VAL A 39 12.19 -3.32 -3.46
CA VAL A 39 11.57 -2.38 -2.51
C VAL A 39 11.28 -3.11 -1.19
N ALA A 40 10.74 -4.31 -1.25
CA ALA A 40 10.52 -5.13 -0.05
C ALA A 40 11.83 -5.40 0.68
N GLY A 41 12.90 -5.71 -0.05
CA GLY A 41 14.25 -5.89 0.53
C GLY A 41 14.77 -4.64 1.22
N ALA A 42 14.53 -3.46 0.64
CA ALA A 42 14.91 -2.18 1.25
C ALA A 42 14.19 -1.98 2.59
N TRP A 43 12.87 -2.20 2.63
CA TRP A 43 12.12 -2.10 3.87
C TRP A 43 12.54 -3.14 4.90
N LEU A 44 12.83 -4.36 4.47
CA LEU A 44 13.31 -5.40 5.35
C LEU A 44 14.65 -4.99 6.00
N GLY A 45 15.52 -4.34 5.23
CA GLY A 45 16.76 -3.77 5.75
C GLY A 45 16.52 -2.71 6.81
N VAL A 46 15.52 -1.85 6.62
CA VAL A 46 15.11 -0.86 7.64
C VAL A 46 14.68 -1.57 8.93
N TYR A 47 13.86 -2.60 8.83
CA TYR A 47 13.34 -3.32 10.00
C TYR A 47 14.44 -4.08 10.74
N HIS A 48 15.37 -4.70 10.01
CA HIS A 48 16.48 -5.44 10.62
C HIS A 48 17.53 -4.53 11.25
N ASN A 49 17.54 -3.25 10.85
CA ASN A 49 18.50 -2.26 11.34
C ASN A 49 17.77 -1.04 11.89
N SER A 50 16.71 -1.28 12.66
CA SER A 50 15.80 -0.25 13.14
C SER A 50 16.48 0.78 14.04
N GLU A 51 17.51 0.39 14.79
CA GLU A 51 18.25 1.33 15.65
C GLU A 51 18.96 2.42 14.83
N ALA A 52 19.54 2.06 13.69
CA ALA A 52 20.23 3.01 12.81
C ALA A 52 19.26 3.86 11.98
N HIS A 53 18.05 3.34 11.73
CA HIS A 53 17.06 3.97 10.85
C HIS A 53 15.71 4.08 11.54
N TRP A 54 15.73 4.51 12.79
CA TRP A 54 14.52 4.58 13.62
C TRP A 54 13.42 5.43 13.02
N ASP A 55 13.78 6.54 12.40
CA ASP A 55 12.82 7.43 11.74
C ASP A 55 12.10 6.74 10.57
N LEU A 56 12.81 5.96 9.77
CA LEU A 56 12.22 5.18 8.67
C LEU A 56 11.35 4.04 9.19
N TYR A 57 11.81 3.35 10.25
CA TYR A 57 11.05 2.29 10.88
C TYR A 57 9.71 2.82 11.44
N GLU A 58 9.76 3.92 12.16
CA GLU A 58 8.57 4.54 12.72
C GLU A 58 7.62 5.01 11.63
N LEU A 59 8.15 5.62 10.57
CA LEU A 59 7.36 6.01 9.42
C LEU A 59 6.66 4.81 8.78
N ALA A 60 7.40 3.70 8.57
CA ALA A 60 6.84 2.48 8.00
C ALA A 60 5.68 1.94 8.83
N GLU A 61 5.84 1.89 10.15
CA GLU A 61 4.78 1.42 11.04
C GLU A 61 3.54 2.32 10.97
N ARG A 62 3.72 3.64 10.87
CA ARG A 62 2.61 4.57 10.70
C ARG A 62 1.90 4.39 9.36
N LEU A 63 2.66 4.09 8.30
CA LEU A 63 2.07 3.81 6.98
C LEU A 63 1.27 2.52 6.97
N VAL A 64 1.73 1.50 7.70
CA VAL A 64 0.97 0.25 7.88
C VAL A 64 -0.32 0.52 8.63
N ASP A 65 -0.27 1.33 9.71
CA ASP A 65 -1.46 1.73 10.45
C ASP A 65 -2.47 2.45 9.55
N LEU A 66 -1.99 3.37 8.73
CA LEU A 66 -2.83 4.11 7.80
C LEU A 66 -3.51 3.15 6.81
N ASP A 67 -2.74 2.26 6.21
CA ASP A 67 -3.23 1.26 5.25
C ASP A 67 -4.27 0.34 5.90
N TYR A 68 -3.98 -0.12 7.12
CA TYR A 68 -4.88 -0.96 7.91
C TYR A 68 -6.21 -0.25 8.19
N ASN A 69 -6.16 1.02 8.60
CA ASN A 69 -7.36 1.79 8.88
C ASN A 69 -8.20 2.01 7.63
N PHE A 70 -7.58 2.23 6.48
CA PHE A 70 -8.30 2.33 5.21
C PHE A 70 -8.96 1.01 4.82
N GLN A 71 -8.32 -0.12 5.09
CA GLN A 71 -8.91 -1.42 4.84
C GLN A 71 -10.13 -1.66 5.72
N LEU A 72 -10.05 -1.29 6.99
CA LEU A 72 -11.20 -1.36 7.90
C LEU A 72 -12.36 -0.48 7.42
N TRP A 73 -12.05 0.74 6.97
CA TRP A 73 -13.06 1.64 6.45
C TRP A 73 -13.75 1.05 5.20
N ARG A 74 -12.97 0.49 4.29
CA ARG A 74 -13.51 -0.16 3.09
C ARG A 74 -14.41 -1.33 3.43
N ALA A 75 -14.00 -2.16 4.38
CA ALA A 75 -14.79 -3.30 4.84
C ALA A 75 -16.13 -2.84 5.44
N HIS A 76 -16.08 -1.80 6.25
CA HIS A 76 -17.28 -1.21 6.86
C HIS A 76 -18.20 -0.63 5.79
N HIS A 77 -17.63 0.09 4.84
CA HIS A 77 -18.36 0.66 3.72
C HIS A 77 -19.03 -0.43 2.87
N LEU A 78 -18.30 -1.50 2.58
CA LEU A 78 -18.84 -2.66 1.84
C LEU A 78 -20.06 -3.23 2.54
N LYS A 79 -19.99 -3.43 3.86
CA LYS A 79 -21.12 -3.97 4.64
C LYS A 79 -22.31 -3.03 4.60
N THR A 80 -22.07 -1.72 4.64
CA THR A 80 -23.14 -0.72 4.55
C THR A 80 -23.82 -0.77 3.19
N VAL A 81 -23.05 -0.81 2.10
CA VAL A 81 -23.58 -0.90 0.74
C VAL A 81 -24.36 -2.20 0.54
N GLU A 82 -23.79 -3.31 0.99
CA GLU A 82 -24.44 -4.62 0.93
C GLU A 82 -25.78 -4.63 1.63
N ARG A 83 -25.87 -3.96 2.77
CA ARG A 83 -27.11 -3.84 3.53
C ARG A 83 -28.19 -3.01 2.81
N ILE A 84 -27.75 -1.98 2.07
CA ILE A 84 -28.67 -1.04 1.39
C ILE A 84 -29.15 -1.58 0.05
N ILE A 85 -28.23 -2.05 -0.80
CA ILE A 85 -28.54 -2.45 -2.17
C ILE A 85 -28.40 -3.94 -2.45
N GLY A 86 -27.91 -4.72 -1.47
CA GLY A 86 -27.64 -6.13 -1.67
C GLY A 86 -26.61 -6.33 -2.78
N TYR A 87 -26.89 -7.25 -3.71
CA TYR A 87 -26.01 -7.57 -4.81
C TYR A 87 -26.38 -6.91 -6.12
N LYS A 88 -27.19 -5.84 -6.07
CA LYS A 88 -27.57 -5.10 -7.25
C LYS A 88 -26.36 -4.40 -7.87
N PRO A 89 -26.31 -4.25 -9.21
CA PRO A 89 -25.24 -3.48 -9.85
C PRO A 89 -25.21 -2.04 -9.34
N GLY A 90 -24.01 -1.51 -9.15
CA GLY A 90 -23.83 -0.11 -8.78
C GLY A 90 -24.10 0.83 -9.94
N THR A 91 -24.20 2.11 -9.64
CA THR A 91 -24.30 3.15 -10.66
C THR A 91 -23.00 3.24 -11.47
N GLY A 92 -23.08 3.70 -12.72
CA GLY A 92 -21.91 3.84 -13.56
C GLY A 92 -21.38 2.54 -14.16
N GLY A 93 -22.17 1.46 -14.15
CA GLY A 93 -21.81 0.18 -14.77
C GLY A 93 -20.93 -0.72 -13.93
N THR A 94 -20.68 -0.36 -12.66
CA THR A 94 -19.92 -1.22 -11.75
C THR A 94 -20.82 -2.30 -11.14
N ALA A 95 -20.20 -3.40 -10.68
CA ALA A 95 -20.91 -4.51 -10.04
C ALA A 95 -21.23 -4.25 -8.55
N GLY A 96 -21.16 -3.01 -8.08
CA GLY A 96 -21.51 -2.64 -6.70
C GLY A 96 -20.67 -3.39 -5.66
N VAL A 97 -21.32 -4.33 -4.93
CA VAL A 97 -20.67 -5.08 -3.86
C VAL A 97 -19.45 -5.86 -4.37
N ALA A 98 -19.52 -6.46 -5.56
CA ALA A 98 -18.39 -7.22 -6.11
C ALA A 98 -17.19 -6.32 -6.39
N TYR A 99 -17.42 -5.12 -6.88
CA TYR A 99 -16.35 -4.13 -7.08
C TYR A 99 -15.72 -3.73 -5.76
N LEU A 100 -16.53 -3.42 -4.73
CA LEU A 100 -16.04 -3.04 -3.42
C LEU A 100 -15.29 -4.19 -2.73
N ALA A 101 -15.73 -5.43 -2.93
CA ALA A 101 -15.04 -6.61 -2.39
C ALA A 101 -13.63 -6.74 -2.94
N LYS A 102 -13.44 -6.49 -4.23
CA LYS A 102 -12.09 -6.45 -4.83
C LYS A 102 -11.25 -5.34 -4.26
N ALA A 103 -11.83 -4.18 -3.98
CA ALA A 103 -11.12 -3.04 -3.41
C ALA A 103 -10.58 -3.31 -2.00
N LEU A 104 -11.15 -4.28 -1.26
CA LEU A 104 -10.63 -4.67 0.06
C LEU A 104 -9.22 -5.24 0.00
N GLU A 105 -8.83 -5.83 -1.12
CA GLU A 105 -7.51 -6.43 -1.29
C GLU A 105 -6.43 -5.41 -1.63
N LEU A 106 -6.80 -4.18 -1.97
CA LEU A 106 -5.85 -3.14 -2.33
C LEU A 106 -5.11 -2.62 -1.11
N LYS A 107 -3.79 -2.52 -1.25
CA LYS A 107 -2.91 -1.94 -0.25
C LYS A 107 -2.13 -0.79 -0.86
N PHE A 108 -1.92 0.28 -0.09
CA PHE A 108 -1.14 1.43 -0.55
C PHE A 108 0.36 1.10 -0.56
N PHE A 109 0.81 0.29 0.39
CA PHE A 109 2.22 -0.05 0.59
C PHE A 109 2.37 -1.57 0.72
N PRO A 110 2.14 -2.32 -0.39
CA PRO A 110 2.08 -3.79 -0.32
C PRO A 110 3.38 -4.43 0.19
N GLU A 111 4.54 -3.86 -0.11
CA GLU A 111 5.83 -4.39 0.34
C GLU A 111 5.95 -4.39 1.87
N LEU A 112 5.37 -3.38 2.54
CA LEU A 112 5.37 -3.32 4.01
C LEU A 112 4.56 -4.45 4.64
N TRP A 113 3.58 -4.97 3.92
CA TRP A 113 2.81 -6.11 4.39
C TRP A 113 3.52 -7.43 4.12
N THR A 114 4.11 -7.59 2.94
CA THR A 114 4.75 -8.84 2.56
C THR A 114 5.99 -9.16 3.40
N ILE A 115 6.73 -8.16 3.85
CA ILE A 115 7.92 -8.37 4.68
C ILE A 115 7.61 -8.95 6.06
N ARG A 116 6.35 -8.86 6.53
CA ARG A 116 5.96 -9.42 7.83
C ARG A 116 6.30 -10.91 7.96
N THR A 117 6.21 -11.64 6.87
CA THR A 117 6.55 -13.06 6.86
C THR A 117 8.05 -13.31 7.10
N SER A 118 8.90 -12.35 6.76
CA SER A 118 10.35 -12.48 6.86
C SER A 118 10.96 -11.81 8.10
N LEU A 119 10.14 -11.21 8.94
CA LEU A 119 10.61 -10.55 10.17
C LEU A 119 10.89 -11.55 11.30
#